data_fd08ab4f13584db2dca6432c375f4040
#
_entry.id   fd08ab4f13584db2dca6432c375f4040
#
_cell.length_a   1.000
_cell.length_b   1.000
_cell.length_c   1.000
_cell.angle_alpha   90.00
_cell.angle_beta   90.00
_cell.angle_gamma   90.00
#
_symmetry.space_group_name_H-M   'P 1'
#
loop_
_entity.id
_entity.type
_entity.pdbx_description
1 polymer ?
#
loop_
_entity_poly.entity_id
_entity_poly.type
_entity_poly.pdbx_seq_one_letter_code
_entity_poly.pdbx_strand_id
1 'polypeptide(L)'
;MLTIRELADSCNVSVRTLQYYDQIDLLKPSGYQGRIRLYDETAQKALKRILAWKLLGLKLEEIEKLQQGAMKQEQLLLLLEQKKEQLMISMDKLLDNQRQVDDVLFHIRQCKEWDAADYADILSLQNQERPYSLKTHLIVYLRNMTLLKAIILIFYTLDTICIVALIGAIASFLLS
;
A
#
# COMPACT_ATOMS: atom_id res chain seq x y z
N MET A 1 -23.91 -5.78 27.55
CA MET A 1 -23.84 -4.42 26.96
C MET A 1 -22.72 -3.68 27.62
N LEU A 2 -21.88 -2.96 26.86
CA LEU A 2 -20.81 -2.12 27.37
C LEU A 2 -21.21 -0.65 27.29
N THR A 3 -20.74 0.15 28.24
CA THR A 3 -20.80 1.61 28.13
C THR A 3 -19.81 2.09 27.08
N ILE A 4 -19.93 3.34 26.61
CA ILE A 4 -19.02 3.94 25.64
C ILE A 4 -17.57 3.92 26.13
N ARG A 5 -17.29 4.07 27.44
CA ARG A 5 -15.95 4.02 28.02
C ARG A 5 -15.38 2.60 27.96
N GLU A 6 -16.14 1.61 28.44
CA GLU A 6 -15.72 0.21 28.41
C GLU A 6 -15.45 -0.27 26.99
N LEU A 7 -16.28 0.14 26.02
CA LEU A 7 -16.05 -0.18 24.61
C LEU A 7 -14.79 0.51 24.06
N ALA A 8 -14.58 1.79 24.39
CA ALA A 8 -13.40 2.54 23.99
C ALA A 8 -12.11 1.89 24.51
N ASP A 9 -12.09 1.53 25.81
CA ASP A 9 -10.96 0.90 26.46
C ASP A 9 -10.70 -0.52 25.86
N SER A 10 -11.75 -1.29 25.62
CA SER A 10 -11.62 -2.66 25.08
C SER A 10 -11.05 -2.71 23.65
N CYS A 11 -11.21 -1.65 22.89
CA CYS A 11 -10.77 -1.54 21.50
C CYS A 11 -9.60 -0.54 21.30
N ASN A 12 -9.05 0.00 22.38
CA ASN A 12 -7.98 1.01 22.39
C ASN A 12 -8.27 2.21 21.46
N VAL A 13 -9.48 2.76 21.58
CA VAL A 13 -9.91 3.96 20.89
C VAL A 13 -10.39 5.03 21.87
N SER A 14 -10.40 6.28 21.46
CA SER A 14 -10.91 7.34 22.31
C SER A 14 -12.45 7.34 22.34
N VAL A 15 -13.05 7.75 23.47
CA VAL A 15 -14.49 8.00 23.57
C VAL A 15 -14.95 9.00 22.51
N ARG A 16 -14.11 10.01 22.21
CA ARG A 16 -14.38 11.01 21.16
C ARG A 16 -14.49 10.36 19.77
N THR A 17 -13.69 9.34 19.48
CA THR A 17 -13.78 8.57 18.23
C THR A 17 -15.13 7.88 18.11
N LEU A 18 -15.60 7.23 19.19
CA LEU A 18 -16.92 6.56 19.18
C LEU A 18 -18.08 7.55 19.06
N GLN A 19 -17.97 8.73 19.72
CA GLN A 19 -18.95 9.81 19.56
C GLN A 19 -18.99 10.33 18.13
N TYR A 20 -17.82 10.47 17.50
CA TYR A 20 -17.74 10.88 16.10
C TYR A 20 -18.33 9.82 15.15
N TYR A 21 -18.07 8.52 15.39
CA TYR A 21 -18.69 7.45 14.59
C TYR A 21 -20.22 7.41 14.74
N ASP A 22 -20.76 7.73 15.91
CA ASP A 22 -22.19 7.90 16.13
C ASP A 22 -22.76 9.11 15.35
N GLN A 23 -22.04 10.24 15.32
CA GLN A 23 -22.43 11.45 14.60
C GLN A 23 -22.50 11.26 13.08
N ILE A 24 -21.58 10.47 12.50
CA ILE A 24 -21.55 10.18 11.06
C ILE A 24 -22.30 8.91 10.69
N ASP A 25 -23.10 8.35 11.56
CA ASP A 25 -23.89 7.13 11.37
C ASP A 25 -23.08 5.84 11.07
N LEU A 26 -21.76 5.88 11.33
CA LEU A 26 -20.88 4.74 11.08
C LEU A 26 -20.99 3.65 12.16
N LEU A 27 -21.20 4.03 13.43
CA LEU A 27 -21.41 3.12 14.54
C LEU A 27 -22.39 3.75 15.54
N LYS A 28 -23.60 3.23 15.60
CA LYS A 28 -24.62 3.69 16.55
C LYS A 28 -24.63 2.88 17.84
N PRO A 29 -24.97 3.52 18.97
CA PRO A 29 -25.25 2.77 20.19
C PRO A 29 -26.48 1.87 20.01
N SER A 30 -26.42 0.71 20.64
CA SER A 30 -27.56 -0.26 20.64
C SER A 30 -28.68 0.15 21.58
N GLY A 31 -28.39 1.07 22.50
CA GLY A 31 -29.37 1.59 23.47
C GLY A 31 -28.78 2.67 24.37
N TYR A 32 -29.60 3.13 25.29
CA TYR A 32 -29.27 4.18 26.25
C TYR A 32 -29.72 3.80 27.65
N GLN A 33 -28.90 4.13 28.65
CA GLN A 33 -29.27 4.12 30.04
C GLN A 33 -29.19 5.57 30.56
N GLY A 34 -30.32 6.28 30.58
CA GLY A 34 -30.33 7.70 30.78
C GLY A 34 -29.59 8.44 29.66
N ARG A 35 -28.48 9.08 29.99
CA ARG A 35 -27.59 9.77 29.03
C ARG A 35 -26.40 8.92 28.58
N ILE A 36 -26.27 7.71 29.10
CA ILE A 36 -25.12 6.84 28.82
C ILE A 36 -25.43 5.99 27.58
N ARG A 37 -24.56 6.02 26.59
CA ARG A 37 -24.64 5.15 25.39
C ARG A 37 -24.22 3.73 25.75
N LEU A 38 -24.99 2.76 25.33
CA LEU A 38 -24.74 1.33 25.52
C LEU A 38 -24.54 0.65 24.18
N TYR A 39 -23.60 -0.29 24.14
CA TYR A 39 -23.22 -1.05 22.95
C TYR A 39 -23.33 -2.55 23.24
N ASP A 40 -24.03 -3.26 22.42
CA ASP A 40 -24.18 -4.71 22.48
C ASP A 40 -23.00 -5.42 21.77
N GLU A 41 -23.05 -6.74 21.72
CA GLU A 41 -22.02 -7.55 21.06
C GLU A 41 -21.95 -7.29 19.54
N THR A 42 -23.09 -6.99 18.91
CA THR A 42 -23.17 -6.67 17.48
C THR A 42 -22.44 -5.36 17.18
N ALA A 43 -22.67 -4.33 17.98
CA ALA A 43 -21.97 -3.05 17.87
C ALA A 43 -20.45 -3.19 18.13
N GLN A 44 -20.06 -4.03 19.09
CA GLN A 44 -18.65 -4.34 19.34
C GLN A 44 -17.96 -5.01 18.12
N LYS A 45 -18.65 -5.99 17.51
CA LYS A 45 -18.18 -6.65 16.28
C LYS A 45 -18.10 -5.67 15.11
N ALA A 46 -19.06 -4.75 15.00
CA ALA A 46 -19.05 -3.70 13.99
C ALA A 46 -17.84 -2.75 14.18
N LEU A 47 -17.58 -2.31 15.41
CA LEU A 47 -16.40 -1.48 15.71
C LEU A 47 -15.10 -2.20 15.33
N LYS A 48 -14.92 -3.45 15.71
CA LYS A 48 -13.72 -4.22 15.35
C LYS A 48 -13.51 -4.30 13.83
N ARG A 49 -14.59 -4.47 13.06
CA ARG A 49 -14.52 -4.43 11.59
C ARG A 49 -14.11 -3.05 11.06
N ILE A 50 -14.69 -1.98 11.59
CA ILE A 50 -14.31 -0.61 11.23
C ILE A 50 -12.82 -0.39 11.46
N LEU A 51 -12.31 -0.77 12.63
CA LEU A 51 -10.91 -0.62 12.99
C LEU A 51 -9.99 -1.45 12.10
N ALA A 52 -10.39 -2.68 11.74
CA ALA A 52 -9.63 -3.50 10.80
C ALA A 52 -9.49 -2.84 9.42
N TRP A 53 -10.59 -2.28 8.88
CA TRP A 53 -10.55 -1.55 7.61
C TRP A 53 -9.74 -0.25 7.70
N LYS A 54 -9.83 0.46 8.83
CA LYS A 54 -9.00 1.64 9.11
C LYS A 54 -7.51 1.30 9.13
N LEU A 55 -7.13 0.17 9.70
CA LEU A 55 -5.75 -0.31 9.72
C LEU A 55 -5.20 -0.56 8.30
N LEU A 56 -6.05 -0.98 7.36
CA LEU A 56 -5.70 -1.13 5.95
C LEU A 56 -5.70 0.21 5.18
N GLY A 57 -5.97 1.33 5.86
CA GLY A 57 -5.92 2.67 5.27
C GLY A 57 -7.17 3.06 4.50
N LEU A 58 -8.32 2.38 4.71
CA LEU A 58 -9.59 2.79 4.12
C LEU A 58 -10.08 4.09 4.77
N LYS A 59 -10.71 4.94 3.97
CA LYS A 59 -11.41 6.14 4.43
C LYS A 59 -12.75 5.76 5.08
N LEU A 60 -13.29 6.61 5.94
CA LEU A 60 -14.54 6.33 6.64
C LEU A 60 -15.72 6.17 5.68
N GLU A 61 -15.76 6.96 4.60
CA GLU A 61 -16.77 6.86 3.55
C GLU A 61 -16.71 5.52 2.77
N GLU A 62 -15.52 4.96 2.61
CA GLU A 62 -15.32 3.64 1.98
C GLU A 62 -15.80 2.52 2.91
N ILE A 63 -15.53 2.65 4.22
CA ILE A 63 -15.98 1.72 5.26
C ILE A 63 -17.52 1.75 5.39
N GLU A 64 -18.12 2.93 5.36
CA GLU A 64 -19.56 3.09 5.38
C GLU A 64 -20.24 2.37 4.21
N LYS A 65 -19.74 2.56 2.98
CA LYS A 65 -20.23 1.86 1.79
C LYS A 65 -20.11 0.34 1.91
N LEU A 66 -19.03 -0.15 2.54
CA LEU A 66 -18.85 -1.59 2.82
C LEU A 66 -19.89 -2.11 3.81
N GLN A 67 -20.17 -1.36 4.87
CA GLN A 67 -21.16 -1.75 5.89
C GLN A 67 -22.58 -1.75 5.34
N GLN A 68 -22.91 -0.79 4.47
CA GLN A 68 -24.20 -0.68 3.82
C GLN A 68 -24.39 -1.68 2.67
N GLY A 69 -23.37 -2.49 2.32
CA GLY A 69 -23.41 -3.38 1.16
C GLY A 69 -23.42 -2.65 -0.19
N ALA A 70 -23.14 -1.35 -0.19
CA ALA A 70 -23.13 -0.53 -1.40
C ALA A 70 -21.86 -0.73 -2.24
N MET A 71 -20.79 -1.34 -1.67
CA MET A 71 -19.55 -1.67 -2.37
C MET A 71 -19.53 -3.15 -2.74
N LYS A 72 -19.43 -3.44 -4.05
CA LYS A 72 -19.29 -4.81 -4.55
C LYS A 72 -17.86 -5.35 -4.30
N GLN A 73 -17.74 -6.68 -4.28
CA GLN A 73 -16.47 -7.36 -4.07
C GLN A 73 -15.36 -6.91 -5.05
N GLU A 74 -15.72 -6.73 -6.32
CA GLU A 74 -14.78 -6.28 -7.36
C GLU A 74 -14.25 -4.87 -7.09
N GLN A 75 -15.10 -3.96 -6.61
CA GLN A 75 -14.72 -2.60 -6.24
C GLN A 75 -13.81 -2.58 -5.01
N LEU A 76 -14.06 -3.45 -4.04
CA LEU A 76 -13.20 -3.60 -2.88
C LEU A 76 -11.81 -4.14 -3.28
N LEU A 77 -11.77 -5.15 -4.14
CA LEU A 77 -10.50 -5.70 -4.65
C LEU A 77 -9.67 -4.62 -5.35
N LEU A 78 -10.29 -3.85 -6.25
CA LEU A 78 -9.61 -2.76 -6.95
C LEU A 78 -9.08 -1.69 -5.97
N LEU A 79 -9.89 -1.32 -4.97
CA LEU A 79 -9.49 -0.35 -3.94
C LEU A 79 -8.28 -0.84 -3.14
N LEU A 80 -8.28 -2.12 -2.74
CA LEU A 80 -7.16 -2.70 -1.98
C LEU A 80 -5.89 -2.85 -2.84
N GLU A 81 -6.02 -3.15 -4.12
CA GLU A 81 -4.90 -3.17 -5.07
C GLU A 81 -4.28 -1.78 -5.21
N GLN A 82 -5.09 -0.74 -5.37
CA GLN A 82 -4.63 0.65 -5.42
C GLN A 82 -3.93 1.07 -4.11
N LYS A 83 -4.46 0.68 -2.95
CA LYS A 83 -3.82 0.94 -1.65
C LYS A 83 -2.47 0.25 -1.54
N LYS A 84 -2.39 -1.01 -1.97
CA LYS A 84 -1.13 -1.77 -2.00
C LYS A 84 -0.10 -1.07 -2.88
N GLU A 85 -0.48 -0.61 -4.06
CA GLU A 85 0.41 0.13 -4.97
C GLU A 85 0.92 1.44 -4.35
N GLN A 86 0.03 2.23 -3.71
CA GLN A 86 0.42 3.44 -2.99
C GLN A 86 1.43 3.16 -1.87
N LEU A 87 1.23 2.08 -1.12
CA LEU A 87 2.17 1.66 -0.06
C LEU A 87 3.53 1.25 -0.65
N MET A 88 3.56 0.55 -1.78
CA MET A 88 4.80 0.17 -2.46
C MET A 88 5.58 1.40 -2.93
N ILE A 89 4.90 2.38 -3.55
CA ILE A 89 5.52 3.66 -3.95
C ILE A 89 6.10 4.40 -2.73
N SER A 90 5.35 4.42 -1.62
CA SER A 90 5.82 5.05 -0.38
C SER A 90 7.03 4.34 0.21
N MET A 91 7.06 3.02 0.14
CA MET A 91 8.20 2.21 0.60
C MET A 91 9.45 2.47 -0.24
N ASP A 92 9.32 2.56 -1.57
CA ASP A 92 10.45 2.87 -2.46
C ASP A 92 11.04 4.26 -2.15
N LYS A 93 10.19 5.26 -1.90
CA LYS A 93 10.65 6.59 -1.47
C LYS A 93 11.41 6.55 -0.14
N LEU A 94 10.94 5.76 0.82
CA LEU A 94 11.61 5.60 2.11
C LEU A 94 12.96 4.91 1.96
N LEU A 95 13.07 3.90 1.08
CA LEU A 95 14.32 3.23 0.77
C LEU A 95 15.33 4.17 0.09
N ASP A 96 14.87 5.02 -0.82
CA ASP A 96 15.72 6.02 -1.46
C ASP A 96 16.21 7.07 -0.45
N ASN A 97 15.34 7.54 0.45
CA ASN A 97 15.74 8.44 1.53
C ASN A 97 16.76 7.77 2.46
N GLN A 98 16.57 6.49 2.80
CA GLN A 98 17.53 5.75 3.61
C GLN A 98 18.89 5.69 2.92
N ARG A 99 18.96 5.38 1.63
CA ARG A 99 20.24 5.37 0.87
C ARG A 99 20.91 6.74 0.90
N GLN A 100 20.15 7.83 0.72
CA GLN A 100 20.71 9.18 0.81
C GLN A 100 21.33 9.45 2.19
N VAL A 101 20.68 9.04 3.26
CA VAL A 101 21.21 9.14 4.62
C VAL A 101 22.49 8.30 4.77
N ASP A 102 22.52 7.08 4.26
CA ASP A 102 23.67 6.19 4.31
C ASP A 102 24.86 6.77 3.52
N ASP A 103 24.61 7.37 2.35
CA ASP A 103 25.64 8.06 1.56
C ASP A 103 26.24 9.23 2.33
N VAL A 104 25.41 10.08 2.94
CA VAL A 104 25.88 11.20 3.76
C VAL A 104 26.69 10.70 4.97
N LEU A 105 26.19 9.68 5.67
CA LEU A 105 26.91 9.06 6.80
C LEU A 105 28.26 8.50 6.37
N PHE A 106 28.35 7.86 5.20
CA PHE A 106 29.60 7.36 4.65
C PHE A 106 30.58 8.51 4.41
N HIS A 107 30.15 9.59 3.77
CA HIS A 107 30.99 10.76 3.50
C HIS A 107 31.48 11.41 4.80
N ILE A 108 30.61 11.66 5.78
CA ILE A 108 30.99 12.26 7.07
C ILE A 108 32.06 11.41 7.79
N ARG A 109 31.95 10.08 7.72
CA ARG A 109 32.94 9.17 8.35
C ARG A 109 34.32 9.20 7.68
N GLN A 110 34.39 9.58 6.40
CA GLN A 110 35.63 9.66 5.63
C GLN A 110 36.32 11.03 5.74
N CYS A 111 35.56 12.08 5.99
CA CYS A 111 36.06 13.46 6.09
C CYS A 111 36.59 13.76 7.49
N LYS A 112 37.78 14.38 7.56
CA LYS A 112 38.35 14.90 8.84
C LYS A 112 37.65 16.20 9.30
N GLU A 113 37.26 17.01 8.34
CA GLU A 113 36.48 18.24 8.54
C GLU A 113 35.29 18.18 7.58
N TRP A 114 34.10 18.54 8.05
CA TRP A 114 32.92 18.58 7.23
C TRP A 114 32.22 19.93 7.39
N ASP A 115 31.68 20.46 6.28
CA ASP A 115 30.79 21.63 6.27
C ASP A 115 29.40 21.20 5.83
N ALA A 116 28.37 21.70 6.52
CA ALA A 116 26.98 21.42 6.20
C ALA A 116 26.58 21.96 4.80
N ALA A 117 27.27 22.99 4.30
CA ALA A 117 27.03 23.55 2.97
C ALA A 117 27.40 22.56 1.85
N ASP A 118 28.49 21.80 2.00
CA ASP A 118 28.95 20.83 1.00
C ASP A 118 27.92 19.73 0.76
N TYR A 119 27.13 19.36 1.80
CA TYR A 119 26.09 18.34 1.71
C TYR A 119 24.77 18.86 1.16
N ALA A 120 24.45 20.14 1.36
CA ALA A 120 23.28 20.75 0.77
C ALA A 120 23.35 20.72 -0.76
N ASP A 121 24.54 20.92 -1.33
CA ASP A 121 24.76 20.84 -2.77
C ASP A 121 24.64 19.40 -3.30
N ILE A 122 25.19 18.41 -2.60
CA ILE A 122 25.06 16.99 -2.96
C ILE A 122 23.59 16.56 -2.92
N LEU A 123 22.84 16.93 -1.89
CA LEU A 123 21.41 16.62 -1.76
C LEU A 123 20.57 17.37 -2.81
N SER A 124 20.95 18.59 -3.19
CA SER A 124 20.24 19.36 -4.24
C SER A 124 20.40 18.74 -5.62
N LEU A 125 21.58 18.16 -5.92
CA LEU A 125 21.86 17.46 -7.17
C LEU A 125 21.15 16.11 -7.27
N GLN A 126 20.89 15.45 -6.12
CA GLN A 126 20.14 14.20 -6.06
C GLN A 126 18.62 14.39 -6.14
N ASN A 127 18.11 15.56 -5.75
CA ASN A 127 16.68 15.92 -5.83
C ASN A 127 16.23 16.31 -7.26
N GLN A 128 17.11 16.40 -8.26
CA GLN A 128 16.69 16.37 -9.64
C GLN A 128 16.08 14.99 -9.88
N GLU A 129 14.77 14.98 -10.09
CA GLU A 129 13.92 13.82 -10.34
C GLU A 129 14.65 12.79 -11.20
N ARG A 130 15.20 11.76 -10.55
CA ARG A 130 15.60 10.56 -11.29
C ARG A 130 14.30 9.99 -11.84
N PRO A 131 14.14 9.89 -13.17
CA PRO A 131 12.98 9.23 -13.72
C PRO A 131 12.91 7.86 -13.05
N TYR A 132 11.75 7.51 -12.52
CA TYR A 132 11.46 6.20 -11.94
C TYR A 132 12.15 5.14 -12.78
N SER A 133 13.14 4.48 -12.21
CA SER A 133 13.95 3.52 -12.95
C SER A 133 12.98 2.48 -13.53
N LEU A 134 13.03 2.26 -14.84
CA LEU A 134 12.33 1.18 -15.53
C LEU A 134 12.47 -0.18 -14.79
N LYS A 135 13.59 -0.37 -14.06
CA LYS A 135 13.82 -1.50 -13.17
C LYS A 135 12.78 -1.60 -12.04
N THR A 136 12.44 -0.48 -11.40
CA THR A 136 11.47 -0.48 -10.28
C THR A 136 10.07 -0.81 -10.80
N HIS A 137 9.69 -0.26 -11.95
CA HIS A 137 8.42 -0.60 -12.62
C HIS A 137 8.36 -2.08 -13.04
N LEU A 138 9.47 -2.61 -13.56
CA LEU A 138 9.55 -4.01 -13.96
C LEU A 138 9.48 -4.95 -12.76
N ILE A 139 10.16 -4.62 -11.65
CA ILE A 139 10.12 -5.42 -10.41
C ILE A 139 8.72 -5.40 -9.80
N VAL A 140 8.04 -4.25 -9.77
CA VAL A 140 6.66 -4.12 -9.29
C VAL A 140 5.71 -4.91 -10.19
N TYR A 141 5.87 -4.80 -11.51
CA TYR A 141 5.07 -5.54 -12.49
C TYR A 141 5.26 -7.05 -12.36
N LEU A 142 6.51 -7.53 -12.28
CA LEU A 142 6.82 -8.96 -12.12
C LEU A 142 6.37 -9.53 -10.77
N ARG A 143 6.43 -8.74 -9.70
CA ARG A 143 5.97 -9.15 -8.37
C ARG A 143 4.45 -9.25 -8.27
N ASN A 144 3.71 -8.43 -9.03
CA ASN A 144 2.24 -8.45 -9.08
C ASN A 144 1.70 -9.53 -10.05
N MET A 145 2.54 -10.06 -10.92
CA MET A 145 2.17 -11.24 -11.72
C MET A 145 2.16 -12.46 -10.81
N THR A 146 1.01 -13.15 -10.75
CA THR A 146 0.99 -14.49 -10.15
C THR A 146 2.08 -15.33 -10.82
N LEU A 147 2.77 -16.19 -10.06
CA LEU A 147 3.82 -17.09 -10.57
C LEU A 147 3.43 -17.76 -11.91
N LEU A 148 2.16 -18.11 -12.04
CA LEU A 148 1.59 -18.70 -13.26
C LEU A 148 1.65 -17.75 -14.46
N LYS A 149 1.32 -16.47 -14.30
CA LYS A 149 1.41 -15.46 -15.38
C LYS A 149 2.86 -15.19 -15.78
N ALA A 150 3.78 -15.16 -14.82
CA ALA A 150 5.21 -15.03 -15.09
C ALA A 150 5.75 -16.23 -15.87
N ILE A 151 5.36 -17.45 -15.50
CA ILE A 151 5.71 -18.68 -16.22
C ILE A 151 5.13 -18.65 -17.65
N ILE A 152 3.87 -18.30 -17.81
CA ILE A 152 3.22 -18.18 -19.13
C ILE A 152 3.96 -17.17 -20.01
N LEU A 153 4.35 -16.00 -19.47
CA LEU A 153 5.10 -15.00 -20.22
C LEU A 153 6.48 -15.52 -20.66
N ILE A 154 7.17 -16.25 -19.78
CA ILE A 154 8.46 -16.88 -20.09
C ILE A 154 8.29 -17.93 -21.21
N PHE A 155 7.26 -18.76 -21.15
CA PHE A 155 6.97 -19.73 -22.21
C PHE A 155 6.68 -19.04 -23.54
N TYR A 156 5.84 -18.00 -23.58
CA TYR A 156 5.57 -17.25 -24.81
C TYR A 156 6.81 -16.60 -25.41
N THR A 157 7.71 -16.05 -24.57
CA THR A 157 8.97 -15.46 -25.05
C THR A 157 9.94 -16.51 -25.58
N LEU A 158 10.03 -17.68 -24.96
CA LEU A 158 10.83 -18.80 -25.43
C LEU A 158 10.31 -19.37 -26.78
N ASP A 159 8.99 -19.53 -26.89
CA ASP A 159 8.37 -19.98 -28.14
C ASP A 159 8.63 -19.00 -29.30
N THR A 160 8.52 -17.69 -29.05
CA THR A 160 8.82 -16.67 -30.07
C THR A 160 10.28 -16.69 -30.50
N ILE A 161 11.22 -16.87 -29.59
CA ILE A 161 12.65 -16.97 -29.86
C ILE A 161 12.94 -18.26 -30.70
N CYS A 162 12.34 -19.38 -30.30
CA CYS A 162 12.49 -20.65 -31.07
C CYS A 162 11.93 -20.52 -32.50
N ILE A 163 10.77 -19.88 -32.69
CA ILE A 163 10.17 -19.66 -34.00
C ILE A 163 11.05 -18.75 -34.86
N VAL A 164 11.58 -17.66 -34.32
CA VAL A 164 12.48 -16.75 -35.04
C VAL A 164 13.79 -17.45 -35.41
N ALA A 165 14.36 -18.24 -34.51
CA ALA A 165 15.56 -19.04 -34.82
C ALA A 165 15.31 -20.10 -35.92
N LEU A 166 14.14 -20.74 -35.89
CA LEU A 166 13.75 -21.74 -36.92
C LEU A 166 13.57 -21.07 -38.30
N ILE A 167 12.92 -19.89 -38.33
CA ILE A 167 12.76 -19.12 -39.59
C ILE A 167 14.12 -18.68 -40.14
N GLY A 168 15.03 -18.21 -39.25
CA GLY A 168 16.39 -17.86 -39.64
C GLY A 168 17.20 -19.03 -40.19
N ALA A 169 17.07 -20.22 -39.60
CA ALA A 169 17.72 -21.43 -40.07
C ALA A 169 17.17 -21.89 -41.45
N ILE A 170 15.84 -21.84 -41.64
CA ILE A 170 15.19 -22.14 -42.91
C ILE A 170 15.62 -21.16 -44.01
N ALA A 171 15.65 -19.86 -43.70
CA ALA A 171 16.10 -18.82 -44.62
C ALA A 171 17.57 -19.02 -45.03
N SER A 172 18.45 -19.38 -44.11
CA SER A 172 19.86 -19.69 -44.40
C SER A 172 20.00 -20.92 -45.28
N PHE A 173 19.15 -21.94 -45.09
CA PHE A 173 19.16 -23.16 -45.89
C PHE A 173 18.64 -22.93 -47.31
N LEU A 174 17.68 -22.05 -47.52
CA LEU A 174 17.11 -21.71 -48.84
C LEU A 174 18.00 -20.76 -49.64
N LEU A 175 18.95 -20.06 -49.01
CA LEU A 175 19.89 -19.15 -49.66
C LEU A 175 21.27 -19.75 -49.94
N SER A 176 21.50 -20.99 -49.49
CA SER A 176 22.66 -21.78 -49.77
C SER A 176 22.41 -22.76 -50.92
#